data_90e3eac7a21f0f67a23918716de5eb0f
#
_entry.id   90e3eac7a21f0f67a23918716de5eb0f
#
_cell.length_a   1.000
_cell.length_b   1.000
_cell.length_c   1.000
_cell.angle_alpha   90.00
_cell.angle_beta   90.00
_cell.angle_gamma   90.00
#
_symmetry.space_group_name_H-M   'P 1'
#
loop_
_entity.id
_entity.type
_entity.pdbx_description
1 polymer ?
#
loop_
_entity_poly.entity_id
_entity_poly.type
_entity_poly.pdbx_seq_one_letter_code
_entity_poly.pdbx_strand_id
1 'polypeptide(L)'
;MIFVIIGYDGPDGQAKRKLHRQAHLERMDPLNKAGKVLLAGPLTDGAGSLIVIEAGSLEEAKAFAAGDPYVTKGIFARYEVHPFMQVYPKSAT
;
A
#
# COMPACT_ATOMS: atom_id res chain seq x y z
N MET A 1 -9.22 -10.00 -7.32
CA MET A 1 -9.75 -8.61 -7.30
C MET A 1 -8.62 -7.65 -6.96
N ILE A 2 -8.62 -6.51 -7.59
CA ILE A 2 -7.57 -5.50 -7.40
C ILE A 2 -8.07 -4.42 -6.44
N PHE A 3 -7.19 -4.00 -5.54
CA PHE A 3 -7.48 -2.92 -4.58
C PHE A 3 -6.34 -1.92 -4.58
N VAL A 4 -6.71 -0.65 -4.42
CA VAL A 4 -5.77 0.46 -4.32
C VAL A 4 -5.76 0.92 -2.88
N ILE A 5 -4.57 1.03 -2.32
CA ILE A 5 -4.34 1.58 -1.00
C ILE A 5 -3.55 2.88 -1.19
N ILE A 6 -4.09 3.98 -0.68
CA ILE A 6 -3.43 5.28 -0.76
C ILE A 6 -3.22 5.75 0.67
N GLY A 7 -1.95 5.96 1.05
CA GLY A 7 -1.62 6.50 2.36
C GLY A 7 -1.08 7.91 2.22
N TYR A 8 -1.50 8.80 3.11
CA TYR A 8 -1.09 10.20 3.11
C TYR A 8 -0.25 10.48 4.34
N ASP A 9 0.99 10.89 4.13
CA ASP A 9 1.94 11.12 5.21
C ASP A 9 1.51 12.27 6.12
N GLY A 10 1.74 12.09 7.42
CA GLY A 10 1.62 13.14 8.40
C GLY A 10 2.86 14.06 8.41
N PRO A 11 2.88 15.06 9.29
CA PRO A 11 3.96 16.06 9.30
C PRO A 11 5.36 15.50 9.45
N ASP A 12 5.53 14.39 10.19
CA ASP A 12 6.84 13.78 10.42
C ASP A 12 7.06 12.52 9.58
N GLY A 13 6.26 12.33 8.51
CA GLY A 13 6.23 11.10 7.73
C GLY A 13 7.58 10.70 7.18
N GLN A 14 8.34 11.64 6.60
CA GLN A 14 9.62 11.32 5.99
C GLN A 14 10.63 10.75 7.00
N ALA A 15 10.72 11.34 8.19
CA ALA A 15 11.61 10.84 9.24
C ALA A 15 11.15 9.48 9.76
N LYS A 16 9.85 9.33 10.00
CA LYS A 16 9.29 8.07 10.49
C LYS A 16 9.43 6.93 9.48
N ARG A 17 9.33 7.23 8.17
CA ARG A 17 9.52 6.22 7.13
C ARG A 17 10.86 5.52 7.25
N LYS A 18 11.92 6.27 7.50
CA LYS A 18 13.27 5.70 7.64
C LYS A 18 13.34 4.69 8.78
N LEU A 19 12.63 4.94 9.88
CA LEU A 19 12.62 4.05 11.03
C LEU A 19 11.83 2.77 10.79
N HIS A 20 10.78 2.82 9.96
CA HIS A 20 9.84 1.71 9.80
C HIS A 20 9.82 1.08 8.41
N ARG A 21 10.67 1.55 7.52
CA ARG A 21 10.71 1.07 6.13
C ARG A 21 10.98 -0.43 6.05
N GLN A 22 11.93 -0.93 6.82
CA GLN A 22 12.26 -2.35 6.77
C GLN A 22 11.06 -3.22 7.15
N ALA A 23 10.36 -2.86 8.22
CA ALA A 23 9.17 -3.61 8.65
C ALA A 23 8.06 -3.55 7.60
N HIS A 24 7.88 -2.41 6.96
CA HIS A 24 6.91 -2.24 5.86
C HIS A 24 7.26 -3.17 4.69
N LEU A 25 8.50 -3.18 4.26
CA LEU A 25 8.95 -4.01 3.14
C LEU A 25 8.83 -5.50 3.46
N GLU A 26 9.11 -5.90 4.69
CA GLU A 26 8.99 -7.30 5.12
C GLU A 26 7.54 -7.81 5.02
N ARG A 27 6.55 -6.94 5.21
CA ARG A 27 5.15 -7.31 5.00
C ARG A 27 4.78 -7.38 3.53
N MET A 28 5.40 -6.54 2.69
CA MET A 28 5.14 -6.52 1.25
C MET A 28 5.76 -7.72 0.53
N ASP A 29 6.92 -8.19 0.98
CA ASP A 29 7.68 -9.24 0.30
C ASP A 29 6.89 -10.53 0.05
N PRO A 30 6.15 -11.10 1.00
CA PRO A 30 5.38 -12.31 0.73
C PRO A 30 4.32 -12.12 -0.36
N LEU A 31 3.65 -10.98 -0.37
CA LEU A 31 2.67 -10.65 -1.40
C LEU A 31 3.35 -10.49 -2.76
N ASN A 32 4.50 -9.84 -2.78
CA ASN A 32 5.26 -9.65 -4.00
C ASN A 32 5.72 -11.00 -4.58
N LYS A 33 6.24 -11.88 -3.74
CA LYS A 33 6.66 -13.22 -4.15
C LYS A 33 5.50 -14.06 -4.66
N ALA A 34 4.31 -13.86 -4.12
CA ALA A 34 3.09 -14.53 -4.56
C ALA A 34 2.49 -13.91 -5.83
N GLY A 35 3.09 -12.85 -6.37
CA GLY A 35 2.58 -12.15 -7.54
C GLY A 35 1.35 -11.30 -7.27
N LYS A 36 1.10 -10.96 -6.03
CA LYS A 36 -0.10 -10.21 -5.61
C LYS A 36 0.10 -8.70 -5.52
N VAL A 37 1.32 -8.22 -5.70
CA VAL A 37 1.58 -6.76 -5.75
C VAL A 37 1.71 -6.36 -7.21
N LEU A 38 0.80 -5.53 -7.68
CA LEU A 38 0.85 -5.03 -9.05
C LEU A 38 1.88 -3.90 -9.18
N LEU A 39 1.82 -2.96 -8.23
CA LEU A 39 2.84 -1.92 -8.08
C LEU A 39 2.72 -1.34 -6.68
N ALA A 40 3.81 -0.77 -6.18
CA ALA A 40 3.82 -0.10 -4.90
C ALA A 40 5.01 0.83 -4.82
N GLY A 41 4.84 1.97 -4.17
CA GLY A 41 5.94 2.89 -3.96
C GLY A 41 5.49 4.22 -3.36
N PRO A 42 6.47 5.03 -2.95
CA PRO A 42 6.19 6.36 -2.44
C PRO A 42 5.84 7.31 -3.58
N LEU A 43 5.00 8.30 -3.26
CA LEU A 43 4.75 9.44 -4.14
C LEU A 43 5.97 10.35 -4.03
N THR A 44 6.56 10.72 -5.17
CA THR A 44 7.84 11.42 -5.17
C THR A 44 7.76 12.88 -4.72
N ASP A 45 6.56 13.41 -4.58
CA ASP A 45 6.34 14.74 -4.00
C ASP A 45 6.24 14.73 -2.48
N GLY A 46 6.39 13.54 -1.85
CA GLY A 46 6.33 13.42 -0.41
C GLY A 46 4.93 13.30 0.16
N ALA A 47 3.90 13.21 -0.67
CA ALA A 47 2.52 13.18 -0.21
C ALA A 47 2.14 11.87 0.50
N GLY A 48 2.78 10.75 0.14
CA GLY A 48 2.44 9.47 0.73
C GLY A 48 2.91 8.29 -0.11
N SER A 49 2.10 7.24 -0.14
CA SER A 49 2.39 6.02 -0.90
C SER A 49 1.16 5.52 -1.63
N LEU A 50 1.41 4.85 -2.76
CA LEU A 50 0.39 4.13 -3.50
C LEU A 50 0.76 2.64 -3.50
N ILE A 51 -0.20 1.79 -3.18
CA ILE A 51 -0.03 0.34 -3.16
C ILE A 51 -1.21 -0.29 -3.88
N VAL A 52 -0.94 -1.10 -4.90
CA VAL A 52 -1.98 -1.79 -5.68
C VAL A 52 -1.75 -3.28 -5.56
N ILE A 53 -2.74 -3.99 -5.01
CA ILE A 53 -2.63 -5.42 -4.69
C ILE A 53 -3.81 -6.23 -5.20
N GLU A 54 -3.56 -7.54 -5.37
CA GLU A 54 -4.60 -8.54 -5.49
C GLU A 54 -5.01 -9.00 -4.10
N ALA A 55 -6.30 -9.09 -3.84
CA ALA A 55 -6.83 -9.67 -2.61
C ALA A 55 -8.17 -10.34 -2.92
N GLY A 56 -8.62 -11.23 -2.03
CA GLY A 56 -9.86 -11.96 -2.22
C GLY A 56 -11.10 -11.13 -1.93
N SER A 57 -10.97 -10.08 -1.12
CA SER A 57 -12.09 -9.24 -0.74
C SER A 57 -11.60 -7.87 -0.27
N LEU A 58 -12.54 -6.92 -0.21
CA LEU A 58 -12.24 -5.59 0.35
C LEU A 58 -11.80 -5.70 1.81
N GLU A 59 -12.42 -6.60 2.57
CA GLU A 59 -12.05 -6.82 3.98
C GLU A 59 -10.61 -7.28 4.12
N GLU A 60 -10.14 -8.18 3.25
CA GLU A 60 -8.75 -8.60 3.25
C GLU A 60 -7.81 -7.43 2.92
N ALA A 61 -8.16 -6.63 1.92
CA ALA A 61 -7.35 -5.47 1.55
C ALA A 61 -7.28 -4.45 2.68
N LYS A 62 -8.42 -4.19 3.34
CA LYS A 62 -8.46 -3.29 4.50
C LYS A 62 -7.64 -3.81 5.67
N ALA A 63 -7.72 -5.12 5.96
CA ALA A 63 -6.93 -5.74 7.02
C ALA A 63 -5.44 -5.65 6.73
N PHE A 64 -5.04 -5.87 5.48
CA PHE A 64 -3.65 -5.74 5.07
C PHE A 64 -3.15 -4.30 5.29
N ALA A 65 -3.94 -3.32 4.84
CA ALA A 65 -3.58 -1.90 5.02
C ALA A 65 -3.49 -1.53 6.51
N ALA A 66 -4.47 -1.94 7.31
CA ALA A 66 -4.51 -1.60 8.73
C ALA A 66 -3.33 -2.17 9.51
N GLY A 67 -2.76 -3.29 9.06
CA GLY A 67 -1.62 -3.90 9.72
C GLY A 67 -0.26 -3.37 9.27
N ASP A 68 -0.22 -2.49 8.27
CA ASP A 68 1.03 -1.92 7.78
C ASP A 68 1.68 -1.06 8.86
N PRO A 69 2.98 -1.24 9.14
CA PRO A 69 3.70 -0.35 10.07
C PRO A 69 3.55 1.13 9.74
N TYR A 70 3.40 1.48 8.47
CA TYR A 70 3.17 2.88 8.09
C TYR A 70 1.83 3.41 8.60
N VAL A 71 0.88 2.53 8.86
CA VAL A 71 -0.39 2.88 9.53
C VAL A 71 -0.25 2.78 11.04
N THR A 72 0.22 1.64 11.55
CA THR A 72 0.25 1.38 12.99
C THR A 72 1.24 2.25 13.76
N LYS A 73 2.29 2.72 13.08
CA LYS A 73 3.31 3.61 13.67
C LYS A 73 3.11 5.08 13.33
N GLY A 74 1.97 5.40 12.70
CA GLY A 74 1.58 6.79 12.48
C GLY A 74 2.37 7.55 11.42
N ILE A 75 2.95 6.87 10.43
CA ILE A 75 3.57 7.54 9.28
C ILE A 75 2.47 8.19 8.44
N PHE A 76 1.44 7.39 8.09
CA PHE A 76 0.27 7.92 7.40
C PHE A 76 -0.65 8.60 8.42
N ALA A 77 -1.01 9.86 8.17
CA ALA A 77 -2.03 10.55 8.95
C ALA A 77 -3.43 10.00 8.64
N ARG A 78 -3.62 9.54 7.39
CA ARG A 78 -4.84 8.86 6.96
C ARG A 78 -4.51 7.97 5.77
N TYR A 79 -5.40 7.02 5.52
CA TYR A 79 -5.28 6.16 4.35
C TYR A 79 -6.65 5.77 3.83
N GLU A 80 -6.70 5.32 2.58
CA GLU A 80 -7.92 4.88 1.91
C GLU A 80 -7.66 3.55 1.24
N VAL A 81 -8.71 2.71 1.17
CA VAL A 81 -8.67 1.44 0.44
C VAL A 81 -9.87 1.41 -0.49
N HIS A 82 -9.62 1.20 -1.77
CA HIS A 82 -10.68 1.20 -2.79
C HIS A 82 -10.57 -0.02 -3.69
N PRO A 83 -11.70 -0.64 -4.06
CA PRO A 83 -11.69 -1.61 -5.16
C PRO A 83 -11.33 -0.88 -6.47
N PHE A 84 -10.63 -1.57 -7.36
CA PHE A 84 -10.13 -0.97 -8.59
C PHE A 84 -10.29 -1.94 -9.75
N MET A 85 -10.70 -1.42 -10.90
CA MET A 85 -10.75 -2.17 -12.15
C MET A 85 -9.70 -1.62 -13.10
N GLN A 86 -8.72 -2.45 -13.47
CA GLN A 86 -7.71 -2.04 -14.42
C GLN A 86 -8.28 -2.06 -15.84
N VAL A 87 -8.28 -0.90 -16.49
CA VAL A 87 -8.70 -0.75 -17.88
C VAL A 87 -7.48 -0.68 -18.80
N TYR A 88 -6.44 -0.02 -18.35
CA TYR A 88 -5.17 0.07 -19.06
C TYR A 88 -4.01 -0.25 -18.13
N PRO A 89 -2.92 -0.85 -18.61
CA PRO A 89 -2.83 -1.45 -19.94
C PRO A 89 -3.92 -2.52 -20.10
N LYS A 90 -4.35 -2.74 -21.35
CA LYS A 90 -5.39 -3.72 -21.63
C LYS A 90 -4.89 -5.11 -21.23
N SER A 91 -5.73 -5.83 -20.49
CA SER A 91 -5.42 -7.19 -20.10
C SER A 91 -5.48 -8.10 -21.32
N ALA A 92 -4.61 -9.13 -21.33
CA ALA A 92 -4.61 -10.17 -22.36
C ALA A 92 -5.76 -11.16 -22.20
N THR A 93 -6.49 -11.11 -21.10
CA THR A 93 -7.59 -12.03 -20.81
C THR A 93 -8.91 -11.55 -21.34
#